data_17aad101460313cb1c7771956cfff0e5
#
_entry.id   17aad101460313cb1c7771956cfff0e5
#
_cell.length_a   1.000
_cell.length_b   1.000
_cell.length_c   1.000
_cell.angle_alpha   90.00
_cell.angle_beta   90.00
_cell.angle_gamma   90.00
#
_symmetry.space_group_name_H-M   'P 1'
#
loop_
_entity.id
_entity.type
_entity.pdbx_description
1 polymer ?
#
loop_
_entity_poly.entity_id
_entity_poly.type
_entity_poly.pdbx_seq_one_letter_code
_entity_poly.pdbx_strand_id
1 'polypeptide(L)'
;MNRPSLLLLLLLTASSAARAQVGSPRADLAIGGSAGMVMNRVSFTPVIKQAWKNGPTLGMTARYTCEKYFNMLCAFQAELNYSQAGWREVIDTSTDTYERTVHYLQLPLLAHLGFGRERGGAKGYLVLGPQLGYSVGDTQKRGGEWSEQTLALRRNGVTQQYDLPVQQRFEYGITGGIGLDLSTRSGHHFLVEGRYFYGLSDIFSNSKKDPFGRSANGTIIAKVSYLFDILRYTPH
;
A
#
# COMPACT_ATOMS: atom_id res chain seq x y z
N MET A 1 3.39 2.32 -41.80
CA MET A 1 3.16 3.01 -40.53
C MET A 1 3.73 2.12 -39.43
N ASN A 2 4.74 2.61 -38.70
CA ASN A 2 5.45 1.79 -37.70
C ASN A 2 4.55 1.51 -36.48
N ARG A 3 4.60 0.28 -35.94
CA ARG A 3 3.81 -0.16 -34.79
C ARG A 3 3.81 0.82 -33.59
N PRO A 4 4.91 1.53 -33.23
CA PRO A 4 4.91 2.53 -32.17
C PRO A 4 4.08 3.78 -32.50
N SER A 5 4.01 4.19 -33.78
CA SER A 5 3.20 5.34 -34.19
C SER A 5 1.69 5.05 -34.09
N LEU A 6 1.28 3.80 -34.30
CA LEU A 6 -0.12 3.37 -34.16
C LEU A 6 -0.56 3.36 -32.69
N LEU A 7 0.32 2.92 -31.78
CA LEU A 7 0.11 2.95 -30.33
C LEU A 7 -0.01 4.38 -29.79
N LEU A 8 0.84 5.28 -30.27
CA LEU A 8 0.80 6.70 -29.89
C LEU A 8 -0.48 7.38 -30.38
N LEU A 9 -0.92 7.04 -31.60
CA LEU A 9 -2.18 7.55 -32.16
C LEU A 9 -3.41 7.02 -31.40
N LEU A 10 -3.41 5.76 -30.99
CA LEU A 10 -4.45 5.15 -30.16
C LEU A 10 -4.51 5.78 -28.75
N LEU A 11 -3.37 6.09 -28.14
CA LEU A 11 -3.30 6.81 -26.86
C LEU A 11 -3.82 8.25 -26.96
N LEU A 12 -3.51 8.95 -28.07
CA LEU A 12 -4.00 10.31 -28.33
C LEU A 12 -5.51 10.35 -28.63
N THR A 13 -6.05 9.34 -29.32
CA THR A 13 -7.51 9.24 -29.59
C THR A 13 -8.28 8.84 -28.33
N ALA A 14 -7.72 7.99 -27.45
CA ALA A 14 -8.31 7.63 -26.17
C ALA A 14 -8.44 8.84 -25.22
N SER A 15 -7.48 9.78 -25.26
CA SER A 15 -7.53 11.00 -24.44
C SER A 15 -8.61 12.00 -24.89
N SER A 16 -9.01 12.01 -26.18
CA SER A 16 -10.10 12.85 -26.68
C SER A 16 -11.49 12.25 -26.40
N ALA A 17 -11.62 10.95 -26.29
CA ALA A 17 -12.89 10.28 -25.93
C ALA A 17 -13.25 10.47 -24.44
N ALA A 18 -12.29 10.80 -23.58
CA ALA A 18 -12.54 11.04 -22.15
C ALA A 18 -13.33 12.34 -21.86
N ARG A 19 -13.57 13.20 -22.84
CA ARG A 19 -14.40 14.41 -22.68
C ARG A 19 -15.92 14.18 -22.82
N ALA A 20 -16.34 12.96 -23.09
CA ALA A 20 -17.76 12.61 -23.26
C ALA A 20 -18.46 12.26 -21.94
N GLN A 21 -17.83 12.43 -20.78
CA GLN A 21 -18.47 12.14 -19.49
C GLN A 21 -19.27 13.33 -18.99
N VAL A 22 -20.52 13.06 -18.59
CA VAL A 22 -21.52 14.05 -18.13
C VAL A 22 -21.28 14.39 -16.64
N GLY A 23 -20.05 14.64 -16.25
CA GLY A 23 -19.68 15.05 -14.88
C GLY A 23 -19.48 16.57 -14.78
N SER A 24 -19.70 17.12 -13.61
CA SER A 24 -19.33 18.51 -13.32
C SER A 24 -17.84 18.57 -12.99
N PRO A 25 -17.01 19.28 -13.79
CA PRO A 25 -15.57 19.37 -13.51
C PRO A 25 -15.32 20.03 -12.15
N ARG A 26 -14.32 19.55 -11.45
CA ARG A 26 -13.84 20.06 -10.17
C ARG A 26 -12.32 20.25 -10.25
N ALA A 27 -11.81 21.15 -9.44
CA ALA A 27 -10.38 21.38 -9.30
C ALA A 27 -10.05 21.66 -7.83
N ASP A 28 -10.41 20.71 -6.96
CA ASP A 28 -10.09 20.83 -5.54
C ASP A 28 -8.80 20.03 -5.26
N LEU A 29 -7.82 20.67 -4.64
CA LEU A 29 -6.59 20.05 -4.20
C LEU A 29 -6.48 20.12 -2.69
N ALA A 30 -6.45 18.95 -2.04
CA ALA A 30 -6.22 18.81 -0.61
C ALA A 30 -4.89 18.12 -0.36
N ILE A 31 -4.13 18.61 0.61
CA ILE A 31 -2.88 17.98 1.07
C ILE A 31 -2.89 17.81 2.57
N GLY A 32 -2.08 16.91 3.08
CA GLY A 32 -1.91 16.74 4.52
C GLY A 32 -1.07 15.56 4.91
N GLY A 33 -1.16 15.19 6.20
CA GLY A 33 -0.41 14.10 6.79
C GLY A 33 -1.28 12.93 7.20
N SER A 34 -0.67 11.76 7.30
CA SER A 34 -1.31 10.53 7.76
C SER A 34 -0.42 9.77 8.73
N ALA A 35 -1.06 9.07 9.68
CA ALA A 35 -0.42 8.16 10.61
C ALA A 35 -1.28 6.92 10.81
N GLY A 36 -0.65 5.79 11.09
CA GLY A 36 -1.39 4.55 11.30
C GLY A 36 -0.52 3.36 11.64
N MET A 37 -1.13 2.19 11.49
CA MET A 37 -0.49 0.91 11.70
C MET A 37 -0.65 0.01 10.48
N VAL A 38 0.38 -0.79 10.22
CA VAL A 38 0.35 -1.88 9.26
C VAL A 38 0.43 -3.21 9.99
N MET A 39 -0.33 -4.19 9.52
CA MET A 39 -0.25 -5.58 9.93
C MET A 39 0.16 -6.39 8.71
N ASN A 40 1.37 -6.94 8.74
CA ASN A 40 1.96 -7.60 7.58
C ASN A 40 2.15 -9.11 7.81
N ARG A 41 2.03 -9.85 6.72
CA ARG A 41 2.45 -11.25 6.57
C ARG A 41 3.10 -11.41 5.20
N VAL A 42 4.04 -12.34 5.11
CA VAL A 42 4.69 -12.67 3.85
C VAL A 42 4.21 -14.04 3.36
N SER A 43 3.75 -14.11 2.13
CA SER A 43 3.37 -15.39 1.51
C SER A 43 4.62 -16.11 1.06
N PHE A 44 5.11 -17.05 1.87
CA PHE A 44 6.26 -17.89 1.52
C PHE A 44 5.87 -19.20 0.84
N THR A 45 6.68 -19.62 -0.11
CA THR A 45 6.67 -20.99 -0.67
C THR A 45 8.10 -21.50 -0.70
N PRO A 46 8.46 -22.51 0.12
CA PRO A 46 7.65 -23.29 1.06
C PRO A 46 7.10 -22.46 2.23
N VAL A 47 5.96 -22.89 2.78
CA VAL A 47 5.22 -22.14 3.80
C VAL A 47 5.98 -22.06 5.12
N ILE A 48 6.13 -20.86 5.64
CA ILE A 48 6.65 -20.54 6.98
C ILE A 48 5.48 -20.15 7.88
N LYS A 49 5.36 -20.75 9.06
CA LYS A 49 4.32 -20.40 10.04
C LYS A 49 4.60 -19.03 10.64
N GLN A 50 3.66 -18.09 10.53
CA GLN A 50 3.84 -16.70 10.92
C GLN A 50 2.67 -16.17 11.75
N ALA A 51 2.99 -15.29 12.69
CA ALA A 51 2.04 -14.35 13.29
C ALA A 51 2.03 -13.02 12.49
N TRP A 52 0.99 -12.22 12.68
CA TRP A 52 0.95 -10.87 12.13
C TRP A 52 2.07 -10.02 12.74
N LYS A 53 2.80 -9.35 11.85
CA LYS A 53 3.82 -8.37 12.23
C LYS A 53 3.20 -6.97 12.18
N ASN A 54 3.09 -6.34 13.33
CA ASN A 54 2.60 -4.97 13.43
C ASN A 54 3.75 -3.97 13.31
N GLY A 55 3.51 -2.86 12.64
CA GLY A 55 4.46 -1.77 12.51
C GLY A 55 3.76 -0.43 12.30
N PRO A 56 4.42 0.70 12.58
CA PRO A 56 3.89 2.03 12.29
C PRO A 56 3.95 2.34 10.79
N THR A 57 3.07 3.25 10.36
CA THR A 57 3.14 3.93 9.07
C THR A 57 2.87 5.42 9.25
N LEU A 58 3.65 6.25 8.57
CA LEU A 58 3.54 7.70 8.57
C LEU A 58 3.71 8.20 7.15
N GLY A 59 2.98 9.24 6.76
CA GLY A 59 3.10 9.73 5.40
C GLY A 59 2.43 11.06 5.13
N MET A 60 2.58 11.48 3.89
CA MET A 60 1.93 12.65 3.31
C MET A 60 0.97 12.20 2.23
N THR A 61 -0.14 12.92 2.08
CA THR A 61 -1.21 12.62 1.13
C THR A 61 -1.56 13.88 0.34
N ALA A 62 -1.67 13.74 -0.97
CA ALA A 62 -2.24 14.73 -1.87
C ALA A 62 -3.44 14.11 -2.58
N ARG A 63 -4.59 14.80 -2.56
CA ARG A 63 -5.82 14.36 -3.20
C ARG A 63 -6.32 15.45 -4.12
N TYR A 64 -6.41 15.14 -5.41
CA TYR A 64 -6.97 16.01 -6.42
C TYR A 64 -8.35 15.52 -6.84
N THR A 65 -9.41 16.26 -6.50
CA THR A 65 -10.77 15.97 -6.92
C THR A 65 -10.98 16.56 -8.31
N CYS A 66 -11.20 15.70 -9.30
CA CYS A 66 -11.27 16.07 -10.71
C CYS A 66 -12.70 16.23 -11.20
N GLU A 67 -13.65 15.51 -10.64
CA GLU A 67 -15.03 15.49 -11.18
C GLU A 67 -16.05 15.10 -10.12
N LYS A 68 -17.26 15.61 -10.28
CA LYS A 68 -18.45 15.18 -9.55
C LYS A 68 -19.45 14.58 -10.52
N TYR A 69 -19.83 13.35 -10.26
CA TYR A 69 -20.84 12.62 -11.02
C TYR A 69 -22.00 12.25 -10.11
N PHE A 70 -23.15 12.94 -10.24
CA PHE A 70 -24.28 12.87 -9.30
C PHE A 70 -23.82 13.09 -7.83
N ASN A 71 -23.91 12.06 -7.02
CA ASN A 71 -23.50 12.08 -5.60
C ASN A 71 -22.09 11.50 -5.37
N MET A 72 -21.39 11.13 -6.44
CA MET A 72 -20.05 10.56 -6.39
C MET A 72 -19.00 11.61 -6.74
N LEU A 73 -17.97 11.73 -5.91
CA LEU A 73 -16.79 12.55 -6.15
C LEU A 73 -15.66 11.66 -6.61
N CYS A 74 -15.14 11.95 -7.80
CA CYS A 74 -13.99 11.25 -8.37
C CYS A 74 -12.73 12.06 -8.09
N ALA A 75 -11.74 11.43 -7.46
CA ALA A 75 -10.47 12.05 -7.17
C ALA A 75 -9.31 11.09 -7.45
N PHE A 76 -8.15 11.67 -7.69
CA PHE A 76 -6.86 10.98 -7.69
C PHE A 76 -6.14 11.27 -6.39
N GLN A 77 -5.64 10.25 -5.72
CA GLN A 77 -4.91 10.37 -4.47
C GLN A 77 -3.52 9.77 -4.61
N ALA A 78 -2.51 10.58 -4.36
CA ALA A 78 -1.12 10.16 -4.31
C ALA A 78 -0.59 10.30 -2.88
N GLU A 79 0.22 9.35 -2.45
CA GLU A 79 0.79 9.37 -1.11
C GLU A 79 2.27 9.03 -1.14
N LEU A 80 2.98 9.53 -0.14
CA LEU A 80 4.34 9.10 0.16
C LEU A 80 4.36 8.66 1.62
N ASN A 81 4.50 7.35 1.85
CA ASN A 81 4.43 6.74 3.15
C ASN A 81 5.75 6.07 3.52
N TYR A 82 6.17 6.21 4.76
CA TYR A 82 7.16 5.35 5.39
C TYR A 82 6.42 4.30 6.21
N SER A 83 6.74 3.01 6.01
CA SER A 83 6.09 1.90 6.70
C SER A 83 7.09 0.85 7.16
N GLN A 84 6.83 0.25 8.31
CA GLN A 84 7.60 -0.87 8.84
C GLN A 84 6.78 -2.16 8.69
N ALA A 85 7.08 -2.92 7.64
CA ALA A 85 6.46 -4.21 7.36
C ALA A 85 7.40 -5.37 7.76
N GLY A 86 7.11 -6.60 7.30
CA GLY A 86 7.95 -7.78 7.53
C GLY A 86 7.15 -8.94 8.10
N TRP A 87 7.83 -9.83 8.83
CA TRP A 87 7.17 -11.02 9.39
C TRP A 87 7.74 -11.40 10.76
N ARG A 88 6.93 -12.14 11.50
CA ARG A 88 7.31 -12.81 12.74
C ARG A 88 7.00 -14.28 12.61
N GLU A 89 8.00 -15.12 12.80
CA GLU A 89 7.83 -16.58 12.76
C GLU A 89 7.22 -17.11 14.07
N VAL A 90 6.40 -18.14 13.94
CA VAL A 90 5.90 -18.94 15.06
C VAL A 90 6.66 -20.27 15.03
N ILE A 91 7.63 -20.42 15.94
CA ILE A 91 8.50 -21.58 16.05
C ILE A 91 7.99 -22.44 17.20
N ASP A 92 7.30 -23.55 16.87
CA ASP A 92 6.69 -24.42 17.87
C ASP A 92 7.66 -25.49 18.41
N THR A 93 8.81 -25.63 17.76
CA THR A 93 9.76 -26.74 18.02
C THR A 93 10.88 -26.37 18.98
N SER A 94 10.99 -25.09 19.33
CA SER A 94 12.00 -24.57 20.25
C SER A 94 11.54 -23.25 20.89
N THR A 95 12.29 -22.74 21.87
CA THR A 95 12.08 -21.43 22.48
C THR A 95 12.59 -20.26 21.60
N ASP A 96 13.11 -20.56 20.43
CA ASP A 96 13.64 -19.54 19.52
C ASP A 96 12.54 -18.63 18.98
N THR A 97 12.88 -17.38 18.79
CA THR A 97 12.01 -16.38 18.19
C THR A 97 12.72 -15.66 17.05
N TYR A 98 11.99 -15.37 15.98
CA TYR A 98 12.51 -14.63 14.84
C TYR A 98 11.49 -13.57 14.38
N GLU A 99 11.99 -12.37 14.26
CA GLU A 99 11.23 -11.25 13.70
C GLU A 99 12.10 -10.46 12.75
N ARG A 100 11.62 -10.24 11.53
CA ARG A 100 12.26 -9.36 10.56
C ARG A 100 11.38 -8.17 10.26
N THR A 101 11.93 -6.97 10.40
CA THR A 101 11.29 -5.72 10.06
C THR A 101 11.96 -5.16 8.81
N VAL A 102 11.19 -4.88 7.79
CA VAL A 102 11.64 -4.23 6.56
C VAL A 102 11.04 -2.84 6.51
N HIS A 103 11.88 -1.85 6.27
CA HIS A 103 11.51 -0.43 6.20
C HIS A 103 11.27 -0.06 4.75
N TYR A 104 10.07 0.41 4.44
CA TYR A 104 9.65 0.78 3.09
C TYR A 104 9.34 2.26 2.98
N LEU A 105 9.77 2.87 1.86
CA LEU A 105 9.14 4.06 1.30
C LEU A 105 8.14 3.61 0.25
N GLN A 106 6.88 4.02 0.40
CA GLN A 106 5.77 3.55 -0.43
C GLN A 106 5.08 4.72 -1.11
N LEU A 107 4.73 4.54 -2.39
CA LEU A 107 4.03 5.49 -3.25
C LEU A 107 2.73 4.85 -3.78
N PRO A 108 1.64 4.87 -3.02
CA PRO A 108 0.32 4.51 -3.54
C PRO A 108 -0.21 5.59 -4.47
N LEU A 109 -0.74 5.18 -5.63
CA LEU A 109 -1.41 6.03 -6.61
C LEU A 109 -2.84 5.52 -6.78
N LEU A 110 -3.81 6.22 -6.23
CA LEU A 110 -5.15 5.69 -6.00
C LEU A 110 -6.22 6.48 -6.75
N ALA A 111 -7.12 5.77 -7.40
CA ALA A 111 -8.43 6.29 -7.69
C ALA A 111 -9.23 6.35 -6.37
N HIS A 112 -9.85 7.49 -6.10
CA HIS A 112 -10.64 7.73 -4.90
C HIS A 112 -12.08 8.07 -5.33
N LEU A 113 -13.04 7.29 -4.87
CA LEU A 113 -14.45 7.44 -5.16
C LEU A 113 -15.21 7.74 -3.86
N GLY A 114 -15.63 8.98 -3.68
CA GLY A 114 -16.33 9.44 -2.49
C GLY A 114 -17.84 9.55 -2.70
N PHE A 115 -18.61 9.06 -1.73
CA PHE A 115 -20.08 9.06 -1.72
C PHE A 115 -20.59 9.81 -0.49
N GLY A 116 -21.42 10.82 -0.70
CA GLY A 116 -22.00 11.60 0.39
C GLY A 116 -21.95 13.11 0.14
N ARG A 117 -21.94 13.88 1.24
CA ARG A 117 -21.94 15.33 1.14
C ARG A 117 -20.61 15.87 0.63
N GLU A 118 -20.66 16.74 -0.34
CA GLU A 118 -19.47 17.36 -0.94
C GLU A 118 -18.69 18.22 0.08
N ARG A 119 -19.39 19.04 0.85
CA ARG A 119 -18.80 19.98 1.82
C ARG A 119 -19.56 19.94 3.14
N GLY A 120 -18.81 19.89 4.23
CA GLY A 120 -19.36 19.93 5.58
C GLY A 120 -20.24 18.72 5.91
N GLY A 121 -19.62 17.59 6.25
CA GLY A 121 -20.34 16.38 6.63
C GLY A 121 -19.50 15.12 6.43
N ALA A 122 -20.16 13.97 6.53
CA ALA A 122 -19.54 12.67 6.37
C ALA A 122 -19.67 12.19 4.92
N LYS A 123 -18.58 11.61 4.38
CA LYS A 123 -18.50 10.87 3.12
C LYS A 123 -17.88 9.52 3.37
N GLY A 124 -18.53 8.45 2.89
CA GLY A 124 -17.87 7.17 2.69
C GLY A 124 -17.08 7.21 1.39
N TYR A 125 -15.96 6.49 1.32
CA TYR A 125 -15.20 6.41 0.09
C TYR A 125 -14.53 5.06 -0.11
N LEU A 126 -14.22 4.77 -1.38
CA LEU A 126 -13.44 3.63 -1.83
C LEU A 126 -12.14 4.15 -2.44
N VAL A 127 -11.07 3.42 -2.23
CA VAL A 127 -9.78 3.66 -2.89
C VAL A 127 -9.25 2.38 -3.52
N LEU A 128 -8.67 2.51 -4.71
CA LEU A 128 -8.05 1.39 -5.42
C LEU A 128 -6.97 1.92 -6.35
N GLY A 129 -5.84 1.23 -6.39
CA GLY A 129 -4.78 1.55 -7.35
C GLY A 129 -3.48 0.80 -7.14
N PRO A 130 -2.49 1.05 -7.99
CA PRO A 130 -1.16 0.51 -7.83
C PRO A 130 -0.44 1.17 -6.65
N GLN A 131 0.42 0.40 -6.02
CA GLN A 131 1.34 0.86 -5.00
C GLN A 131 2.74 0.39 -5.35
N LEU A 132 3.67 1.33 -5.37
CA LEU A 132 5.10 1.08 -5.52
C LEU A 132 5.75 1.23 -4.15
N GLY A 133 6.80 0.46 -3.89
CA GLY A 133 7.55 0.52 -2.65
C GLY A 133 9.04 0.33 -2.90
N TYR A 134 9.85 0.89 -2.03
CA TYR A 134 11.29 0.67 -2.04
C TYR A 134 11.77 0.39 -0.62
N SER A 135 12.44 -0.77 -0.43
CA SER A 135 13.05 -1.14 0.84
C SER A 135 14.32 -0.32 1.08
N VAL A 136 14.30 0.51 2.11
CA VAL A 136 15.45 1.35 2.51
C VAL A 136 16.36 0.65 3.53
N GLY A 137 15.90 -0.44 4.13
CA GLY A 137 16.68 -1.25 5.07
C GLY A 137 15.83 -2.30 5.74
N ASP A 138 16.49 -3.18 6.48
CA ASP A 138 15.81 -4.18 7.29
C ASP A 138 16.56 -4.42 8.60
N THR A 139 15.82 -4.91 9.60
CA THR A 139 16.32 -5.26 10.92
C THR A 139 15.82 -6.64 11.32
N GLN A 140 16.71 -7.47 11.84
CA GLN A 140 16.39 -8.80 12.33
C GLN A 140 16.51 -8.83 13.85
N LYS A 141 15.55 -9.48 14.50
CA LYS A 141 15.59 -9.77 15.93
C LYS A 141 15.50 -11.28 16.11
N ARG A 142 16.50 -11.84 16.79
CA ARG A 142 16.58 -13.26 17.15
C ARG A 142 16.59 -13.36 18.66
N GLY A 143 15.82 -14.30 19.21
CA GLY A 143 15.82 -14.62 20.64
C GLY A 143 15.76 -16.14 20.80
N GLY A 144 16.31 -16.66 21.92
CA GLY A 144 16.46 -18.09 22.17
C GLY A 144 17.89 -18.57 22.00
N GLU A 145 18.10 -19.88 21.91
CA GLU A 145 19.44 -20.50 21.92
C GLU A 145 20.09 -20.53 20.53
N TRP A 146 19.32 -20.61 19.46
CA TRP A 146 19.79 -20.67 18.06
C TRP A 146 20.92 -21.66 17.83
N SER A 147 20.83 -22.86 18.44
CA SER A 147 21.78 -23.95 18.26
C SER A 147 21.51 -24.71 16.95
N GLU A 148 22.51 -25.45 16.44
CA GLU A 148 22.32 -26.33 15.28
C GLU A 148 21.20 -27.34 15.51
N GLN A 149 21.05 -27.81 16.76
CA GLN A 149 20.03 -28.77 17.15
C GLN A 149 18.63 -28.13 17.03
N THR A 150 18.44 -26.89 17.51
CA THR A 150 17.15 -26.17 17.38
C THR A 150 16.84 -25.82 15.92
N LEU A 151 17.84 -25.51 15.10
CA LEU A 151 17.68 -25.26 13.66
C LEU A 151 17.28 -26.53 12.90
N ALA A 152 17.82 -27.69 13.26
CA ALA A 152 17.45 -28.95 12.64
C ALA A 152 15.98 -29.36 12.90
N LEU A 153 15.36 -28.83 13.95
CA LEU A 153 13.97 -29.07 14.31
C LEU A 153 12.99 -28.13 13.59
N ARG A 154 13.46 -27.21 12.72
CA ARG A 154 12.57 -26.29 11.99
C ARG A 154 11.62 -27.05 11.09
N ARG A 155 10.38 -26.67 11.13
CA ARG A 155 9.33 -27.21 10.26
C ARG A 155 9.71 -27.02 8.80
N ASN A 156 9.59 -28.07 7.99
CA ASN A 156 9.96 -28.09 6.58
C ASN A 156 11.48 -27.92 6.27
N GLY A 157 12.37 -27.90 7.28
CA GLY A 157 13.81 -27.71 7.08
C GLY A 157 14.20 -26.36 6.45
N VAL A 158 13.31 -25.38 6.49
CA VAL A 158 13.53 -24.05 5.87
C VAL A 158 14.21 -23.14 6.90
N THR A 159 15.46 -22.76 6.62
CA THR A 159 16.27 -21.88 7.49
C THR A 159 16.95 -20.75 6.71
N GLN A 160 16.88 -20.78 5.40
CA GLN A 160 17.60 -19.84 4.52
C GLN A 160 17.15 -18.37 4.70
N GLN A 161 15.90 -18.13 5.12
CA GLN A 161 15.38 -16.78 5.37
C GLN A 161 16.14 -16.04 6.49
N TYR A 162 16.86 -16.75 7.35
CA TYR A 162 17.57 -16.14 8.46
C TYR A 162 18.84 -15.41 8.02
N ASP A 163 19.49 -15.88 6.95
CA ASP A 163 20.79 -15.38 6.51
C ASP A 163 20.73 -14.61 5.17
N LEU A 164 19.62 -14.78 4.43
CA LEU A 164 19.44 -14.07 3.16
C LEU A 164 19.15 -12.57 3.40
N PRO A 165 19.88 -11.65 2.73
CA PRO A 165 19.50 -10.25 2.70
C PRO A 165 18.20 -10.05 1.91
N VAL A 166 17.56 -8.89 2.04
CA VAL A 166 16.49 -8.46 1.13
C VAL A 166 17.09 -8.29 -0.27
N GLN A 167 16.79 -9.22 -1.17
CA GLN A 167 17.40 -9.26 -2.50
C GLN A 167 16.68 -8.31 -3.46
N GLN A 168 15.35 -8.26 -3.38
CA GLN A 168 14.54 -7.37 -4.20
C GLN A 168 14.06 -6.20 -3.36
N ARG A 169 14.67 -5.03 -3.56
CA ARG A 169 14.33 -3.83 -2.80
C ARG A 169 13.10 -3.11 -3.36
N PHE A 170 12.80 -3.32 -4.63
CA PHE A 170 11.64 -2.72 -5.27
C PHE A 170 10.41 -3.60 -5.09
N GLU A 171 9.38 -3.03 -4.49
CA GLU A 171 8.09 -3.66 -4.24
C GLU A 171 7.03 -3.02 -5.14
N TYR A 172 6.15 -3.82 -5.70
CA TYR A 172 4.97 -3.34 -6.40
C TYR A 172 3.79 -4.27 -6.15
N GLY A 173 2.59 -3.70 -6.21
CA GLY A 173 1.36 -4.45 -5.99
C GLY A 173 0.13 -3.57 -6.17
N ILE A 174 -0.99 -4.08 -5.72
CA ILE A 174 -2.28 -3.41 -5.78
C ILE A 174 -2.76 -3.17 -4.35
N THR A 175 -3.23 -1.96 -4.08
CA THR A 175 -3.85 -1.61 -2.81
C THR A 175 -5.29 -1.16 -3.04
N GLY A 176 -6.18 -1.56 -2.14
CA GLY A 176 -7.57 -1.14 -2.16
C GLY A 176 -8.13 -1.06 -0.76
N GLY A 177 -9.13 -0.23 -0.56
CA GLY A 177 -9.70 -0.04 0.76
C GLY A 177 -10.92 0.87 0.78
N ILE A 178 -11.41 1.06 2.00
CA ILE A 178 -12.59 1.86 2.30
C ILE A 178 -12.25 2.86 3.42
N GLY A 179 -12.96 3.98 3.45
CA GLY A 179 -12.79 4.95 4.51
C GLY A 179 -13.98 5.89 4.69
N LEU A 180 -13.86 6.69 5.72
CA LEU A 180 -14.77 7.79 6.04
C LEU A 180 -13.99 9.10 6.03
N ASP A 181 -14.52 10.12 5.37
CA ASP A 181 -14.01 11.48 5.35
C ASP A 181 -15.03 12.39 6.05
N LEU A 182 -14.63 12.94 7.17
CA LEU A 182 -15.37 13.96 7.91
C LEU A 182 -14.84 15.34 7.50
N SER A 183 -15.55 16.01 6.61
CA SER A 183 -15.14 17.32 6.09
C SER A 183 -15.87 18.47 6.77
N THR A 184 -15.16 19.57 6.98
CA THR A 184 -15.72 20.83 7.44
C THR A 184 -16.05 21.75 6.24
N ARG A 185 -16.88 22.77 6.46
CA ARG A 185 -17.13 23.79 5.42
C ARG A 185 -15.90 24.64 5.15
N SER A 186 -14.96 24.72 6.10
CA SER A 186 -13.69 25.45 5.98
C SER A 186 -12.61 24.70 5.21
N GLY A 187 -12.85 23.42 4.78
CA GLY A 187 -11.95 22.62 3.95
C GLY A 187 -10.93 21.81 4.72
N HIS A 188 -11.24 21.47 5.93
CA HIS A 188 -10.48 20.49 6.69
C HIS A 188 -11.16 19.12 6.55
N HIS A 189 -10.37 18.09 6.39
CA HIS A 189 -10.81 16.72 6.22
C HIS A 189 -10.11 15.82 7.25
N PHE A 190 -10.90 15.07 7.98
CA PHE A 190 -10.44 14.03 8.89
C PHE A 190 -10.85 12.67 8.32
N LEU A 191 -9.86 11.86 7.95
CA LEU A 191 -10.10 10.58 7.32
C LEU A 191 -9.74 9.45 8.25
N VAL A 192 -10.58 8.41 8.26
CA VAL A 192 -10.29 7.10 8.87
C VAL A 192 -10.41 6.06 7.78
N GLU A 193 -9.39 5.21 7.62
CA GLU A 193 -9.26 4.36 6.46
C GLU A 193 -8.68 3.00 6.81
N GLY A 194 -9.25 1.95 6.19
CA GLY A 194 -8.74 0.60 6.20
C GLY A 194 -8.45 0.14 4.77
N ARG A 195 -7.23 -0.38 4.53
CA ARG A 195 -6.78 -0.87 3.22
C ARG A 195 -6.16 -2.26 3.32
N TYR A 196 -6.14 -2.93 2.20
CA TYR A 196 -5.32 -4.12 1.99
C TYR A 196 -4.39 -3.90 0.80
N PHE A 197 -3.10 -4.17 1.00
CA PHE A 197 -2.09 -4.22 -0.04
C PHE A 197 -1.77 -5.67 -0.38
N TYR A 198 -1.85 -6.00 -1.66
CA TYR A 198 -1.46 -7.29 -2.22
C TYR A 198 -0.18 -7.12 -3.03
N GLY A 199 0.94 -7.60 -2.49
CA GLY A 199 2.23 -7.60 -3.16
C GLY A 199 2.27 -8.57 -4.33
N LEU A 200 2.74 -8.09 -5.48
CA LEU A 200 2.97 -8.87 -6.69
C LEU A 200 4.46 -9.18 -6.88
N SER A 201 5.34 -8.43 -6.22
CA SER A 201 6.77 -8.65 -6.17
C SER A 201 7.16 -9.53 -4.97
N ASP A 202 8.31 -10.17 -5.06
CA ASP A 202 8.90 -10.99 -4.01
C ASP A 202 10.01 -10.22 -3.28
N ILE A 203 10.25 -10.55 -1.99
CA ILE A 203 11.34 -9.99 -1.17
C ILE A 203 12.67 -10.68 -1.50
N PHE A 204 12.60 -11.98 -1.74
CA PHE A 204 13.73 -12.82 -2.15
C PHE A 204 13.61 -13.18 -3.63
N SER A 205 14.73 -13.51 -4.26
CA SER A 205 14.72 -14.06 -5.62
C SER A 205 13.92 -15.37 -5.68
N ASN A 206 13.25 -15.59 -6.79
CA ASN A 206 12.33 -16.72 -7.00
C ASN A 206 12.68 -17.58 -8.22
N SER A 207 13.97 -17.64 -8.59
CA SER A 207 14.42 -18.52 -9.66
C SER A 207 14.38 -20.00 -9.21
N LYS A 208 14.47 -20.93 -10.14
CA LYS A 208 14.46 -22.39 -9.84
C LYS A 208 15.58 -22.84 -8.88
N LYS A 209 16.62 -22.03 -8.71
CA LYS A 209 17.77 -22.32 -7.82
C LYS A 209 17.61 -21.67 -6.44
N ASP A 210 16.65 -20.78 -6.28
CA ASP A 210 16.44 -20.04 -5.05
C ASP A 210 15.57 -20.84 -4.06
N PRO A 211 15.75 -20.64 -2.74
CA PRO A 211 15.04 -21.41 -1.73
C PRO A 211 13.54 -21.11 -1.67
N PHE A 212 13.13 -19.95 -2.17
CA PHE A 212 11.74 -19.50 -2.15
C PHE A 212 11.19 -19.32 -3.56
N GLY A 213 10.10 -20.04 -3.87
CA GLY A 213 9.34 -19.80 -5.11
C GLY A 213 8.38 -18.62 -5.01
N ARG A 214 8.10 -18.14 -3.78
CA ARG A 214 7.32 -16.93 -3.49
C ARG A 214 7.70 -16.36 -2.13
N SER A 215 7.71 -15.03 -2.03
CA SER A 215 7.95 -14.27 -0.79
C SER A 215 7.31 -12.88 -0.85
N ALA A 216 6.00 -12.81 -1.18
CA ALA A 216 5.27 -11.57 -1.42
C ALA A 216 4.57 -11.05 -0.17
N ASN A 217 4.56 -9.73 0.02
CA ASN A 217 3.89 -9.07 1.13
C ASN A 217 2.36 -9.06 0.97
N GLY A 218 1.66 -9.27 2.09
CA GLY A 218 0.23 -9.02 2.23
C GLY A 218 0.01 -8.17 3.47
N THR A 219 -0.43 -6.91 3.29
CA THR A 219 -0.47 -5.92 4.36
C THR A 219 -1.86 -5.37 4.55
N ILE A 220 -2.38 -5.45 5.78
CA ILE A 220 -3.55 -4.68 6.22
C ILE A 220 -3.03 -3.35 6.77
N ILE A 221 -3.66 -2.24 6.37
CA ILE A 221 -3.28 -0.89 6.75
C ILE A 221 -4.49 -0.23 7.39
N ALA A 222 -4.35 0.26 8.62
CA ALA A 222 -5.32 1.09 9.29
C ALA A 222 -4.68 2.44 9.58
N LYS A 223 -5.26 3.53 9.06
CA LYS A 223 -4.68 4.86 9.22
C LYS A 223 -5.72 5.95 9.41
N VAL A 224 -5.28 7.03 10.02
CA VAL A 224 -5.98 8.30 10.10
C VAL A 224 -5.20 9.35 9.32
N SER A 225 -5.91 10.26 8.65
CA SER A 225 -5.28 11.34 7.89
C SER A 225 -6.00 12.65 8.16
N TYR A 226 -5.22 13.71 8.15
CA TYR A 226 -5.73 15.08 8.18
C TYR A 226 -5.28 15.78 6.90
N LEU A 227 -6.26 16.27 6.11
CA LEU A 227 -6.00 17.02 4.90
C LEU A 227 -6.66 18.40 5.00
N PHE A 228 -6.12 19.36 4.28
CA PHE A 228 -6.73 20.66 4.09
C PHE A 228 -6.70 21.06 2.61
N ASP A 229 -7.77 21.75 2.18
CA ASP A 229 -7.89 22.21 0.80
C ASP A 229 -6.97 23.40 0.56
N ILE A 230 -6.05 23.27 -0.40
CA ILE A 230 -5.20 24.36 -0.90
C ILE A 230 -5.92 25.09 -2.04
N LEU A 231 -6.54 24.31 -2.93
CA LEU A 231 -7.33 24.83 -4.04
C LEU A 231 -8.76 24.35 -3.89
N ARG A 232 -9.71 25.26 -4.13
CA ARG A 232 -11.15 24.96 -4.10
C ARG A 232 -11.82 25.47 -5.35
N TYR A 233 -12.57 24.62 -5.98
CA TYR A 233 -13.46 25.00 -7.06
C TYR A 233 -14.61 25.85 -6.48
N THR A 234 -14.77 27.08 -7.00
CA THR A 234 -15.92 27.91 -6.75
C THR A 234 -16.77 27.90 -8.02
N PRO A 235 -17.98 27.31 -8.01
CA PRO A 235 -18.86 27.39 -9.17
C PRO A 235 -19.25 28.87 -9.36
N HIS A 236 -19.08 29.36 -10.58
CA HIS A 236 -19.61 30.66 -11.02
C HIS A 236 -21.09 30.54 -11.33
#